data_e9c28e99eef6787e50c09f5dc5b4f94f
#
_entry.id   e9c28e99eef6787e50c09f5dc5b4f94f
#
_cell.length_a   1.000
_cell.length_b   1.000
_cell.length_c   1.000
_cell.angle_alpha   90.00
_cell.angle_beta   90.00
_cell.angle_gamma   90.00
#
_symmetry.space_group_name_H-M   'P 1'
#
loop_
_entity.id
_entity.type
_entity.pdbx_description
1 polymer ?
#
loop_
_entity_poly.entity_id
_entity_poly.type
_entity_poly.pdbx_seq_one_letter_code
_entity_poly.pdbx_strand_id
1 'polypeptide(L)'
;MQIFDSHAHYNDEKFEMDREETIKKVYEAGVKKLICAGYSLDSSIEAVKIANEHDNIYATAGISPNDIPVFENENVDVKDFFFKDIMNEQLKKIKQLVEKNHQIVAIGEIGLDYYWNKENKKEQKLAFINQIKLANELDLPIVIHTREAVMDTIDILKNQINVKNNGVFHCCPLNIELIREALKLGFYISYPYRTRFFP
;
A
#
# COMPACT_ATOMS: atom_id res chain seq x y z
N MET A 1 -20.72 17.73 -4.97
CA MET A 1 -20.35 16.56 -4.12
C MET A 1 -18.89 16.74 -3.75
N GLN A 2 -18.51 16.49 -2.51
CA GLN A 2 -17.08 16.49 -2.13
C GLN A 2 -16.57 15.04 -2.17
N ILE A 3 -15.48 14.80 -2.87
CA ILE A 3 -14.88 13.47 -3.04
C ILE A 3 -13.55 13.46 -2.30
N PHE A 4 -13.28 12.36 -1.59
CA PHE A 4 -11.98 12.00 -1.07
C PHE A 4 -11.47 10.78 -1.85
N ASP A 5 -10.36 10.94 -2.58
CA ASP A 5 -9.71 9.84 -3.26
C ASP A 5 -8.70 9.19 -2.31
N SER A 6 -9.02 7.99 -1.84
CA SER A 6 -8.22 7.29 -0.84
C SER A 6 -7.00 6.57 -1.42
N HIS A 7 -6.81 6.53 -2.75
CA HIS A 7 -5.70 5.80 -3.35
C HIS A 7 -5.48 6.19 -4.82
N ALA A 8 -4.41 6.92 -5.09
CA ALA A 8 -3.97 7.30 -6.41
C ALA A 8 -2.44 7.23 -6.53
N HIS A 9 -1.92 7.06 -7.74
CA HIS A 9 -0.49 6.96 -8.00
C HIS A 9 0.01 8.12 -8.87
N TYR A 10 -0.15 9.37 -8.42
CA TYR A 10 0.42 10.53 -9.13
C TYR A 10 1.95 10.59 -9.06
N ASN A 11 2.56 9.77 -8.22
CA ASN A 11 3.99 9.50 -8.12
C ASN A 11 4.54 8.56 -9.21
N ASP A 12 3.69 7.98 -10.05
CA ASP A 12 4.10 7.14 -11.19
C ASP A 12 4.71 8.02 -12.29
N GLU A 13 5.77 7.53 -12.94
CA GLU A 13 6.51 8.21 -14.02
C GLU A 13 5.63 8.66 -15.19
N LYS A 14 4.54 7.94 -15.47
CA LYS A 14 3.60 8.31 -16.53
C LYS A 14 2.94 9.68 -16.33
N PHE A 15 2.95 10.22 -15.10
CA PHE A 15 2.43 11.56 -14.81
C PHE A 15 3.53 12.64 -14.79
N GLU A 16 4.79 12.30 -15.01
CA GLU A 16 5.90 13.25 -14.87
C GLU A 16 5.72 14.52 -15.71
N MET A 17 5.18 14.38 -16.92
CA MET A 17 5.01 15.49 -17.86
C MET A 17 3.77 16.37 -17.62
N ASP A 18 2.73 15.84 -16.97
CA ASP A 18 1.43 16.51 -16.83
C ASP A 18 0.82 16.40 -15.44
N ARG A 19 1.60 16.00 -14.44
CA ARG A 19 1.14 15.74 -13.06
C ARG A 19 0.34 16.92 -12.50
N GLU A 20 0.91 18.12 -12.56
CA GLU A 20 0.28 19.32 -12.03
C GLU A 20 -1.06 19.64 -12.71
N GLU A 21 -1.09 19.53 -14.03
CA GLU A 21 -2.31 19.75 -14.81
C GLU A 21 -3.37 18.68 -14.47
N THR A 22 -2.96 17.43 -14.31
CA THR A 22 -3.83 16.32 -13.93
C THR A 22 -4.40 16.50 -12.54
N ILE A 23 -3.58 16.84 -11.54
CA ILE A 23 -4.02 17.13 -10.16
C ILE A 23 -5.01 18.29 -10.16
N LYS A 24 -4.74 19.37 -10.90
CA LYS A 24 -5.65 20.51 -11.02
C LYS A 24 -7.02 20.08 -11.58
N LYS A 25 -7.03 19.28 -12.67
CA LYS A 25 -8.29 18.77 -13.26
C LYS A 25 -9.07 17.90 -12.28
N VAL A 26 -8.39 17.11 -11.45
CA VAL A 26 -9.00 16.27 -10.42
C VAL A 26 -9.68 17.13 -9.35
N TYR A 27 -9.06 18.21 -8.90
CA TYR A 27 -9.68 19.15 -7.98
C TYR A 27 -10.88 19.89 -8.58
N GLU A 28 -10.77 20.31 -9.84
CA GLU A 28 -11.86 20.93 -10.58
C GLU A 28 -13.06 19.98 -10.74
N ALA A 29 -12.79 18.66 -10.89
CA ALA A 29 -13.82 17.64 -10.94
C ALA A 29 -14.49 17.34 -9.58
N GLY A 30 -14.02 17.95 -8.49
CA GLY A 30 -14.66 17.88 -7.16
C GLY A 30 -13.96 17.02 -6.12
N VAL A 31 -12.80 16.44 -6.43
CA VAL A 31 -11.95 15.85 -5.40
C VAL A 31 -11.40 16.96 -4.51
N LYS A 32 -11.53 16.81 -3.19
CA LYS A 32 -11.10 17.80 -2.21
C LYS A 32 -9.84 17.39 -1.45
N LYS A 33 -9.65 16.11 -1.29
CA LYS A 33 -8.45 15.52 -0.69
C LYS A 33 -8.13 14.23 -1.43
N LEU A 34 -6.85 13.90 -1.50
CA LEU A 34 -6.42 12.62 -2.05
C LEU A 34 -5.20 12.06 -1.29
N ILE A 35 -5.02 10.75 -1.40
CA ILE A 35 -3.82 10.06 -0.94
C ILE A 35 -3.02 9.62 -2.15
N CYS A 36 -1.78 10.10 -2.26
CA CYS A 36 -0.79 9.61 -3.20
C CYS A 36 -0.11 8.38 -2.58
N ALA A 37 -0.32 7.21 -3.18
CA ALA A 37 0.10 5.95 -2.60
C ALA A 37 1.52 5.56 -3.05
N GLY A 38 2.43 5.43 -2.08
CA GLY A 38 3.73 4.82 -2.28
C GLY A 38 3.60 3.30 -2.39
N TYR A 39 4.43 2.67 -3.24
CA TYR A 39 4.45 1.21 -3.44
C TYR A 39 5.87 0.61 -3.41
N SER A 40 6.89 1.48 -3.40
CA SER A 40 8.30 1.17 -3.17
C SER A 40 8.92 2.29 -2.35
N LEU A 41 10.19 2.17 -1.96
CA LEU A 41 10.88 3.26 -1.27
C LEU A 41 10.94 4.53 -2.13
N ASP A 42 11.33 4.40 -3.39
CA ASP A 42 11.47 5.54 -4.30
C ASP A 42 10.11 6.18 -4.62
N SER A 43 9.09 5.37 -4.88
CA SER A 43 7.74 5.87 -5.10
C SER A 43 7.14 6.53 -3.85
N SER A 44 7.49 6.05 -2.65
CA SER A 44 7.10 6.68 -1.38
C SER A 44 7.76 8.04 -1.19
N ILE A 45 9.03 8.18 -1.56
CA ILE A 45 9.74 9.47 -1.53
C ILE A 45 9.07 10.48 -2.49
N GLU A 46 8.75 10.07 -3.71
CA GLU A 46 8.07 10.94 -4.67
C GLU A 46 6.63 11.28 -4.22
N ALA A 47 5.88 10.32 -3.65
CA ALA A 47 4.56 10.58 -3.07
C ALA A 47 4.61 11.64 -1.96
N VAL A 48 5.62 11.58 -1.09
CA VAL A 48 5.85 12.56 -0.03
C VAL A 48 6.19 13.94 -0.60
N LYS A 49 7.03 14.00 -1.64
CA LYS A 49 7.37 15.25 -2.31
C LYS A 49 6.12 15.93 -2.86
N ILE A 50 5.29 15.19 -3.59
CA ILE A 50 4.00 15.69 -4.10
C ILE A 50 3.10 16.16 -2.94
N ALA A 51 3.00 15.38 -1.87
CA ALA A 51 2.17 15.74 -0.72
C ALA A 51 2.66 17.00 -0.01
N ASN A 52 3.96 17.27 0.01
CA ASN A 52 4.52 18.50 0.59
C ASN A 52 4.31 19.75 -0.28
N GLU A 53 4.05 19.59 -1.57
CA GLU A 53 3.77 20.67 -2.52
C GLU A 53 2.28 21.06 -2.56
N HIS A 54 1.38 20.25 -1.91
CA HIS A 54 -0.06 20.43 -1.98
C HIS A 54 -0.76 20.23 -0.62
N ASP A 55 -1.45 21.23 -0.10
CA ASP A 55 -2.14 21.19 1.21
C ASP A 55 -3.19 20.06 1.35
N ASN A 56 -3.74 19.58 0.24
CA ASN A 56 -4.83 18.62 0.21
C ASN A 56 -4.40 17.22 -0.27
N ILE A 57 -3.10 17.00 -0.43
CA ILE A 57 -2.52 15.70 -0.77
C ILE A 57 -1.80 15.13 0.46
N TYR A 58 -2.12 13.90 0.77
CA TYR A 58 -1.43 13.09 1.76
C TYR A 58 -0.67 11.97 1.04
N ALA A 59 0.27 11.34 1.73
CA ALA A 59 1.04 10.22 1.19
C ALA A 59 0.86 8.96 2.01
N THR A 60 1.11 7.81 1.40
CA THR A 60 1.47 6.59 2.11
C THR A 60 2.89 6.19 1.79
N ALA A 61 3.51 5.41 2.67
CA ALA A 61 4.83 4.86 2.44
C ALA A 61 4.85 3.36 2.75
N GLY A 62 5.32 2.57 1.79
CA GLY A 62 5.34 1.11 1.91
C GLY A 62 6.00 0.43 0.73
N ILE A 63 6.03 -0.91 0.79
CA ILE A 63 6.56 -1.77 -0.25
C ILE A 63 5.45 -2.74 -0.65
N SER A 64 4.98 -2.59 -1.88
CA SER A 64 3.88 -3.40 -2.41
C SER A 64 4.33 -4.84 -2.64
N PRO A 65 3.41 -5.80 -2.66
CA PRO A 65 3.76 -7.19 -2.96
C PRO A 65 4.43 -7.36 -4.33
N ASN A 66 4.18 -6.46 -5.28
CA ASN A 66 4.78 -6.49 -6.61
C ASN A 66 6.22 -5.98 -6.65
N ASP A 67 6.62 -5.23 -5.63
CA ASP A 67 7.99 -4.70 -5.46
C ASP A 67 8.84 -5.55 -4.52
N ILE A 68 8.30 -6.65 -4.01
CA ILE A 68 9.06 -7.65 -3.24
C ILE A 68 9.98 -8.42 -4.18
N PRO A 69 11.30 -8.43 -3.93
CA PRO A 69 12.25 -9.08 -4.83
C PRO A 69 12.01 -10.58 -4.94
N VAL A 70 12.13 -11.08 -6.16
CA VAL A 70 12.17 -12.51 -6.47
C VAL A 70 13.64 -12.91 -6.60
N PHE A 71 14.07 -13.90 -5.80
CA PHE A 71 15.42 -14.44 -5.87
C PHE A 71 15.41 -15.75 -6.63
N GLU A 72 16.15 -15.81 -7.72
CA GLU A 72 16.30 -17.01 -8.53
C GLU A 72 17.25 -18.08 -7.92
N ASN A 73 17.83 -17.77 -6.76
CA ASN A 73 18.79 -18.68 -6.11
C ASN A 73 18.08 -19.89 -5.51
N GLU A 74 18.52 -21.10 -5.86
CA GLU A 74 17.96 -22.35 -5.35
C GLU A 74 18.31 -22.62 -3.87
N ASN A 75 19.35 -21.97 -3.34
CA ASN A 75 19.70 -22.12 -1.93
C ASN A 75 18.78 -21.27 -1.03
N VAL A 76 17.87 -21.95 -0.35
CA VAL A 76 16.81 -21.34 0.49
C VAL A 76 17.41 -20.49 1.63
N ASP A 77 18.50 -20.95 2.27
CA ASP A 77 19.09 -20.24 3.40
C ASP A 77 19.73 -18.92 2.95
N VAL A 78 20.39 -18.93 1.81
CA VAL A 78 21.00 -17.74 1.20
C VAL A 78 19.92 -16.74 0.78
N LYS A 79 18.86 -17.21 0.14
CA LYS A 79 17.71 -16.43 -0.26
C LYS A 79 17.02 -15.75 0.94
N ASP A 80 16.73 -16.53 1.98
CA ASP A 80 16.10 -16.05 3.21
C ASP A 80 16.95 -14.99 3.91
N PHE A 81 18.28 -15.14 3.91
CA PHE A 81 19.20 -14.18 4.47
C PHE A 81 19.18 -12.84 3.69
N PHE A 82 19.38 -12.87 2.38
CA PHE A 82 19.36 -11.66 1.55
C PHE A 82 18.02 -10.97 1.57
N PHE A 83 16.92 -11.70 1.54
CA PHE A 83 15.60 -11.12 1.64
C PHE A 83 15.42 -10.34 2.96
N LYS A 84 15.79 -10.95 4.10
CA LYS A 84 15.67 -10.31 5.41
C LYS A 84 16.52 -9.04 5.51
N ASP A 85 17.75 -9.09 4.99
CA ASP A 85 18.67 -7.95 5.02
C ASP A 85 18.13 -6.78 4.20
N ILE A 86 17.74 -7.03 2.95
CA ILE A 86 17.14 -6.02 2.06
C ILE A 86 15.88 -5.43 2.66
N MET A 87 14.96 -6.28 3.17
CA MET A 87 13.72 -5.81 3.76
C MET A 87 13.95 -4.96 5.01
N ASN A 88 14.88 -5.37 5.89
CA ASN A 88 15.21 -4.61 7.09
C ASN A 88 15.77 -3.23 6.73
N GLU A 89 16.64 -3.14 5.73
CA GLU A 89 17.17 -1.87 5.26
C GLU A 89 16.08 -0.97 4.68
N GLN A 90 15.23 -1.50 3.80
CA GLN A 90 14.12 -0.76 3.21
C GLN A 90 13.12 -0.27 4.27
N LEU A 91 12.73 -1.12 5.21
CA LEU A 91 11.81 -0.75 6.29
C LEU A 91 12.42 0.32 7.21
N LYS A 92 13.72 0.27 7.46
CA LYS A 92 14.42 1.33 8.20
C LYS A 92 14.34 2.67 7.46
N LYS A 93 14.50 2.68 6.14
CA LYS A 93 14.38 3.89 5.31
C LYS A 93 12.94 4.40 5.28
N ILE A 94 11.94 3.52 5.12
CA ILE A 94 10.52 3.86 5.22
C ILE A 94 10.21 4.49 6.60
N LYS A 95 10.68 3.88 7.69
CA LYS A 95 10.50 4.44 9.03
C LYS A 95 11.06 5.86 9.14
N GLN A 96 12.29 6.07 8.69
CA GLN A 96 12.93 7.40 8.69
C GLN A 96 12.17 8.42 7.84
N LEU A 97 11.59 7.98 6.71
CA LEU A 97 10.76 8.82 5.84
C LEU A 97 9.49 9.26 6.58
N VAL A 98 8.80 8.33 7.24
CA VAL A 98 7.59 8.60 8.02
C VAL A 98 7.87 9.56 9.18
N GLU A 99 8.92 9.30 9.98
CA GLU A 99 9.28 10.12 11.13
C GLU A 99 9.58 11.58 10.78
N LYS A 100 9.99 11.85 9.54
CA LYS A 100 10.33 13.19 9.04
C LYS A 100 9.20 13.91 8.30
N ASN A 101 8.10 13.22 7.98
CA ASN A 101 7.07 13.74 7.08
C ASN A 101 5.66 13.49 7.62
N HIS A 102 5.05 14.52 8.20
CA HIS A 102 3.69 14.45 8.75
C HIS A 102 2.58 14.28 7.69
N GLN A 103 2.91 14.44 6.40
CA GLN A 103 1.98 14.18 5.30
C GLN A 103 1.79 12.68 5.03
N ILE A 104 2.63 11.81 5.60
CA ILE A 104 2.41 10.37 5.54
C ILE A 104 1.36 9.98 6.57
N VAL A 105 0.23 9.49 6.11
CA VAL A 105 -0.94 9.17 6.93
C VAL A 105 -1.19 7.68 7.13
N ALA A 106 -0.46 6.81 6.43
CA ALA A 106 -0.58 5.36 6.57
C ALA A 106 0.69 4.63 6.08
N ILE A 107 0.92 3.42 6.55
CA ILE A 107 1.85 2.48 5.93
C ILE A 107 1.12 1.74 4.80
N GLY A 108 1.60 1.88 3.59
CA GLY A 108 1.00 1.31 2.39
C GLY A 108 1.59 1.92 1.10
N GLU A 109 1.40 1.27 0.01
CA GLU A 109 0.60 0.07 -0.25
C GLU A 109 1.34 -1.19 0.20
N ILE A 110 0.71 -2.06 1.00
CA ILE A 110 1.28 -3.31 1.50
C ILE A 110 0.29 -4.46 1.33
N GLY A 111 0.74 -5.70 1.35
CA GLY A 111 -0.18 -6.84 1.26
C GLY A 111 0.32 -8.00 0.42
N LEU A 112 -0.60 -8.65 -0.32
CA LEU A 112 -0.34 -9.86 -1.08
C LEU A 112 -0.90 -9.78 -2.50
N ASP A 113 -0.11 -10.18 -3.50
CA ASP A 113 -0.53 -10.31 -4.90
C ASP A 113 -0.02 -11.64 -5.48
N TYR A 114 -0.92 -12.62 -5.62
CA TYR A 114 -0.59 -13.92 -6.21
C TYR A 114 -0.99 -14.01 -7.69
N TYR A 115 -1.48 -12.93 -8.27
CA TYR A 115 -1.74 -12.85 -9.69
C TYR A 115 -0.45 -12.59 -10.48
N TRP A 116 0.33 -11.58 -10.07
CA TRP A 116 1.55 -11.21 -10.75
C TRP A 116 2.75 -12.02 -10.29
N ASN A 117 2.87 -12.30 -8.98
CA ASN A 117 4.02 -12.97 -8.38
C ASN A 117 3.58 -14.18 -7.53
N LYS A 118 3.59 -15.37 -8.13
CA LYS A 118 3.23 -16.62 -7.44
C LYS A 118 4.40 -17.28 -6.73
N GLU A 119 5.61 -16.93 -7.08
CA GLU A 119 6.83 -17.66 -6.68
C GLU A 119 7.42 -17.17 -5.37
N ASN A 120 7.14 -15.90 -4.98
CA ASN A 120 7.63 -15.29 -3.75
C ASN A 120 6.56 -15.10 -2.66
N LYS A 121 5.57 -15.99 -2.58
CA LYS A 121 4.47 -15.91 -1.61
C LYS A 121 4.95 -15.85 -0.16
N LYS A 122 6.01 -16.60 0.18
CA LYS A 122 6.60 -16.60 1.53
C LYS A 122 7.17 -15.23 1.86
N GLU A 123 7.90 -14.65 0.94
CA GLU A 123 8.52 -13.35 1.06
C GLU A 123 7.46 -12.23 1.17
N GLN A 124 6.42 -12.29 0.34
CA GLN A 124 5.28 -11.35 0.43
C GLN A 124 4.61 -11.40 1.81
N LYS A 125 4.33 -12.60 2.35
CA LYS A 125 3.74 -12.73 3.69
C LYS A 125 4.65 -12.15 4.77
N LEU A 126 5.94 -12.43 4.73
CA LEU A 126 6.91 -11.89 5.68
C LEU A 126 7.00 -10.37 5.59
N ALA A 127 7.06 -9.82 4.37
CA ALA A 127 7.08 -8.38 4.13
C ALA A 127 5.80 -7.72 4.65
N PHE A 128 4.64 -8.31 4.39
CA PHE A 128 3.36 -7.81 4.86
C PHE A 128 3.30 -7.75 6.39
N ILE A 129 3.66 -8.85 7.07
CA ILE A 129 3.70 -8.89 8.54
C ILE A 129 4.67 -7.86 9.12
N ASN A 130 5.86 -7.73 8.53
CA ASN A 130 6.86 -6.78 9.03
C ASN A 130 6.43 -5.32 8.81
N GLN A 131 5.72 -5.01 7.74
CA GLN A 131 5.17 -3.68 7.51
C GLN A 131 3.98 -3.38 8.43
N ILE A 132 3.16 -4.37 8.79
CA ILE A 132 2.15 -4.20 9.85
C ILE A 132 2.82 -3.91 11.20
N LYS A 133 3.92 -4.59 11.55
CA LYS A 133 4.68 -4.29 12.76
C LYS A 133 5.19 -2.85 12.76
N LEU A 134 5.72 -2.39 11.64
CA LEU A 134 6.17 -1.02 11.46
C LEU A 134 5.02 -0.02 11.63
N ALA A 135 3.86 -0.29 11.02
CA ALA A 135 2.66 0.54 11.19
C ALA A 135 2.22 0.63 12.65
N ASN A 136 2.22 -0.51 13.36
CA ASN A 136 1.90 -0.57 14.79
C ASN A 136 2.91 0.23 15.66
N GLU A 137 4.19 0.18 15.33
CA GLU A 137 5.25 0.94 15.99
C GLU A 137 5.08 2.45 15.82
N LEU A 138 4.71 2.86 14.59
CA LEU A 138 4.53 4.26 14.21
C LEU A 138 3.14 4.82 14.53
N ASP A 139 2.25 3.99 15.09
CA ASP A 139 0.85 4.33 15.39
C ASP A 139 0.04 4.77 14.16
N LEU A 140 0.33 4.20 12.99
CA LEU A 140 -0.31 4.51 11.73
C LEU A 140 -1.26 3.40 11.27
N PRO A 141 -2.35 3.74 10.55
CA PRO A 141 -3.18 2.76 9.83
C PRO A 141 -2.42 2.17 8.63
N ILE A 142 -3.04 1.16 7.99
CA ILE A 142 -2.46 0.48 6.83
C ILE A 142 -3.36 0.57 5.60
N VAL A 143 -2.75 0.61 4.42
CA VAL A 143 -3.44 0.50 3.12
C VAL A 143 -3.10 -0.84 2.50
N ILE A 144 -4.10 -1.72 2.39
CA ILE A 144 -3.91 -3.12 2.03
C ILE A 144 -4.26 -3.36 0.57
N HIS A 145 -3.31 -3.96 -0.16
CA HIS A 145 -3.50 -4.61 -1.44
C HIS A 145 -3.75 -6.12 -1.24
N THR A 146 -4.76 -6.67 -1.92
CA THR A 146 -4.93 -8.13 -1.98
C THR A 146 -5.48 -8.56 -3.34
N ARG A 147 -4.76 -9.45 -4.02
CA ARG A 147 -5.17 -10.02 -5.31
C ARG A 147 -4.83 -11.49 -5.40
N GLU A 148 -5.84 -12.35 -5.64
CA GLU A 148 -5.73 -13.83 -5.62
C GLU A 148 -5.13 -14.40 -4.31
N ALA A 149 -5.19 -13.63 -3.20
CA ALA A 149 -4.55 -13.94 -1.92
C ALA A 149 -5.49 -13.80 -0.71
N VAL A 150 -6.81 -13.86 -0.93
CA VAL A 150 -7.84 -13.57 0.07
C VAL A 150 -7.64 -14.37 1.36
N MET A 151 -7.46 -15.68 1.27
CA MET A 151 -7.38 -16.56 2.45
C MET A 151 -6.13 -16.26 3.29
N ASP A 152 -4.99 -16.08 2.64
CA ASP A 152 -3.74 -15.74 3.34
C ASP A 152 -3.78 -14.33 3.95
N THR A 153 -4.43 -13.38 3.28
CA THR A 153 -4.63 -12.03 3.83
C THR A 153 -5.49 -12.07 5.09
N ILE A 154 -6.62 -12.80 5.04
CA ILE A 154 -7.51 -12.97 6.21
C ILE A 154 -6.75 -13.67 7.35
N ASP A 155 -6.02 -14.75 7.06
CA ASP A 155 -5.28 -15.51 8.06
C ASP A 155 -4.22 -14.65 8.76
N ILE A 156 -3.46 -13.87 8.01
CA ILE A 156 -2.46 -12.96 8.59
C ILE A 156 -3.14 -11.96 9.54
N LEU A 157 -4.18 -11.30 9.11
CA LEU A 157 -4.84 -10.24 9.89
C LEU A 157 -5.59 -10.77 11.13
N LYS A 158 -6.05 -12.03 11.10
CA LYS A 158 -6.80 -12.62 12.23
C LYS A 158 -5.92 -13.38 13.20
N ASN A 159 -4.92 -14.09 12.69
CA ASN A 159 -4.25 -15.16 13.45
C ASN A 159 -2.75 -14.91 13.66
N GLN A 160 -2.11 -14.12 12.79
CA GLN A 160 -0.65 -14.00 12.83
C GLN A 160 -0.16 -12.69 13.41
N ILE A 161 -0.93 -11.61 13.30
CA ILE A 161 -0.52 -10.30 13.80
C ILE A 161 -1.72 -9.44 14.18
N ASN A 162 -1.63 -8.76 15.33
CA ASN A 162 -2.59 -7.73 15.69
C ASN A 162 -2.32 -6.44 14.91
N VAL A 163 -3.35 -5.86 14.31
CA VAL A 163 -3.31 -4.54 13.68
C VAL A 163 -3.85 -3.53 14.68
N LYS A 164 -3.00 -2.61 15.12
CA LYS A 164 -3.33 -1.63 16.15
C LYS A 164 -4.32 -0.57 15.65
N ASN A 165 -4.03 0.00 14.48
CA ASN A 165 -4.87 0.98 13.81
C ASN A 165 -5.34 0.40 12.49
N ASN A 166 -6.64 0.19 12.37
CA ASN A 166 -7.23 -0.29 11.13
C ASN A 166 -7.01 0.72 9.99
N GLY A 167 -7.22 0.26 8.78
CA GLY A 167 -7.01 1.09 7.59
C GLY A 167 -8.04 0.74 6.51
N VAL A 168 -7.58 0.62 5.29
CA VAL A 168 -8.44 0.39 4.13
C VAL A 168 -7.91 -0.73 3.24
N PHE A 169 -8.81 -1.58 2.77
CA PHE A 169 -8.56 -2.44 1.62
C PHE A 169 -8.80 -1.60 0.36
N HIS A 170 -7.72 -1.24 -0.35
CA HIS A 170 -7.87 -0.49 -1.59
C HIS A 170 -8.23 -1.43 -2.75
N CYS A 171 -8.98 -0.92 -3.73
CA CYS A 171 -9.43 -1.70 -4.89
C CYS A 171 -9.92 -3.11 -4.51
N CYS A 172 -10.66 -3.20 -3.40
CA CYS A 172 -11.02 -4.47 -2.78
C CYS A 172 -11.68 -5.42 -3.78
N PRO A 173 -11.23 -6.68 -3.88
CA PRO A 173 -11.91 -7.69 -4.69
C PRO A 173 -13.36 -7.88 -4.24
N LEU A 174 -14.26 -8.15 -5.20
CA LEU A 174 -15.66 -8.48 -4.90
C LEU A 174 -15.78 -9.90 -4.31
N ASN A 175 -15.13 -10.12 -3.19
CA ASN A 175 -15.16 -11.36 -2.43
C ASN A 175 -15.89 -11.14 -1.10
N ILE A 176 -17.05 -11.78 -0.93
CA ILE A 176 -17.93 -11.57 0.23
C ILE A 176 -17.25 -11.98 1.54
N GLU A 177 -16.43 -13.03 1.53
CA GLU A 177 -15.71 -13.50 2.72
C GLU A 177 -14.68 -12.47 3.17
N LEU A 178 -13.84 -11.97 2.23
CA LEU A 178 -12.89 -10.90 2.51
C LEU A 178 -13.58 -9.67 3.08
N ILE A 179 -14.63 -9.20 2.41
CA ILE A 179 -15.37 -8.00 2.83
C ILE A 179 -15.93 -8.17 4.24
N ARG A 180 -16.57 -9.31 4.54
CA ARG A 180 -17.12 -9.59 5.87
C ARG A 180 -16.04 -9.60 6.96
N GLU A 181 -14.92 -10.27 6.71
CA GLU A 181 -13.84 -10.35 7.69
C GLU A 181 -13.14 -9.00 7.86
N ALA A 182 -12.88 -8.28 6.77
CA ALA A 182 -12.32 -6.94 6.83
C ALA A 182 -13.19 -5.98 7.67
N LEU A 183 -14.51 -5.97 7.43
CA LEU A 183 -15.45 -5.14 8.20
C LEU A 183 -15.53 -5.55 9.67
N LYS A 184 -15.49 -6.86 10.00
CA LYS A 184 -15.44 -7.35 11.38
C LYS A 184 -14.16 -6.90 12.10
N LEU A 185 -13.05 -6.83 11.37
CA LEU A 185 -11.77 -6.33 11.89
C LEU A 185 -11.72 -4.80 11.93
N GLY A 186 -12.77 -4.09 11.49
CA GLY A 186 -12.88 -2.64 11.53
C GLY A 186 -12.20 -1.91 10.37
N PHE A 187 -11.85 -2.60 9.29
CA PHE A 187 -11.28 -1.97 8.09
C PHE A 187 -12.34 -1.30 7.24
N TYR A 188 -11.96 -0.24 6.56
CA TYR A 188 -12.70 0.34 5.46
C TYR A 188 -12.48 -0.44 4.17
N ILE A 189 -13.44 -0.34 3.25
CA ILE A 189 -13.39 -0.97 1.93
C ILE A 189 -13.47 0.14 0.87
N SER A 190 -12.51 0.19 -0.04
CA SER A 190 -12.59 1.04 -1.22
C SER A 190 -12.72 0.20 -2.49
N TYR A 191 -13.54 0.68 -3.42
CA TYR A 191 -13.74 0.06 -4.71
C TYR A 191 -13.14 0.91 -5.82
N PRO A 192 -12.52 0.29 -6.84
CA PRO A 192 -12.05 1.03 -7.98
C PRO A 192 -13.24 1.63 -8.74
N TYR A 193 -13.14 2.91 -9.09
CA TYR A 193 -14.07 3.50 -10.05
C TYR A 193 -13.72 2.98 -11.44
N ARG A 194 -14.44 1.96 -11.93
CA ARG A 194 -14.27 1.42 -13.27
C ARG A 194 -15.35 2.00 -14.20
N THR A 195 -14.97 2.96 -15.03
CA THR A 195 -15.84 3.50 -16.11
C THR A 195 -16.16 2.47 -17.20
N ARG A 196 -15.65 1.23 -17.14
CA ARG A 196 -15.75 0.23 -18.20
C ARG A 196 -16.81 -0.86 -17.98
N PHE A 197 -17.73 -0.72 -17.02
CA PHE A 197 -18.77 -1.73 -16.79
C PHE A 197 -20.19 -1.29 -17.20
N PHE A 198 -20.30 -0.32 -18.08
CA PHE A 198 -21.55 -0.11 -18.80
C PHE A 198 -21.29 -0.45 -20.27
N PRO A 199 -22.06 -1.45 -20.83
CA PRO A 199 -21.99 -1.76 -22.25
C PRO A 199 -22.44 -0.58 -23.10
#